data_5be9b2c0bd4ae534ae2c4ff26e744e4e
#
_entry.id   5be9b2c0bd4ae534ae2c4ff26e744e4e
#
_cell.length_a   1.000
_cell.length_b   1.000
_cell.length_c   1.000
_cell.angle_alpha   90.00
_cell.angle_beta   90.00
_cell.angle_gamma   90.00
#
_symmetry.space_group_name_H-M   'P 1'
#
loop_
_entity.id
_entity.type
_entity.pdbx_description
1 polymer ?
#
loop_
_entity_poly.entity_id
_entity_poly.type
_entity_poly.pdbx_seq_one_letter_code
_entity_poly.pdbx_strand_id
1 'polypeptide(L)' 'MKSLPPPDEAIENQEAVELLRGWVVGEDLQVSIAFEAFGGHIEIWGQLLAETVTHIADALSVEGYGEQ' A
#
# COMPACT_ATOMS: atom_id res chain seq x y z
N MET A 1 7.74 -12.53 -11.98
CA MET A 1 7.34 -11.88 -10.73
C MET A 1 5.83 -11.95 -10.59
N LYS A 2 5.39 -12.22 -9.39
CA LYS A 2 3.98 -12.38 -9.11
C LYS A 2 3.41 -11.08 -8.55
N SER A 3 2.31 -10.61 -9.12
CA SER A 3 1.62 -9.43 -8.62
C SER A 3 0.46 -9.85 -7.75
N LEU A 4 0.23 -9.09 -6.70
CA LEU A 4 -0.95 -9.29 -5.88
C LEU A 4 -2.17 -8.76 -6.64
N PRO A 5 -3.32 -9.43 -6.54
CA PRO A 5 -4.52 -8.92 -7.19
C PRO A 5 -5.03 -7.69 -6.45
N PRO A 6 -5.59 -6.72 -7.19
CA PRO A 6 -6.23 -5.60 -6.50
C PRO A 6 -7.51 -6.05 -5.81
N PRO A 7 -7.94 -5.31 -4.77
CA PRO A 7 -9.22 -5.63 -4.12
C PRO A 7 -10.38 -5.43 -5.09
N ASP A 8 -11.47 -6.15 -4.84
CA ASP A 8 -12.63 -6.11 -5.72
C ASP A 8 -13.17 -4.69 -5.89
N GLU A 9 -13.19 -3.92 -4.82
CA GLU A 9 -13.69 -2.55 -4.89
C GLU A 9 -12.85 -1.69 -5.82
N ALA A 10 -11.55 -1.92 -5.88
CA ALA A 10 -10.68 -1.18 -6.79
C ALA A 10 -10.95 -1.58 -8.24
N ILE A 11 -11.23 -2.87 -8.46
CA ILE A 11 -11.52 -3.35 -9.83
C ILE A 11 -12.82 -2.75 -10.32
N GLU A 12 -13.83 -2.65 -9.45
CA GLU A 12 -15.16 -2.23 -9.84
C GLU A 12 -15.32 -0.72 -9.90
N ASN A 13 -14.40 0.04 -9.34
CA ASN A 13 -14.51 1.49 -9.28
C ASN A 13 -13.59 2.12 -10.32
N GLN A 14 -14.19 2.78 -11.31
CA GLN A 14 -13.43 3.37 -12.41
C GLN A 14 -12.55 4.54 -11.96
N GLU A 15 -12.83 5.08 -10.77
CA GLU A 15 -12.05 6.20 -10.24
C GLU A 15 -10.92 5.74 -9.32
N ALA A 16 -10.80 4.44 -9.11
CA ALA A 16 -9.74 3.92 -8.28
C ALA A 16 -8.38 4.17 -8.94
N VAL A 17 -7.40 4.58 -8.14
CA VAL A 17 -6.06 4.89 -8.62
C VAL A 17 -5.06 4.09 -7.80
N GLU A 18 -4.17 3.40 -8.50
CA GLU A 18 -3.10 2.70 -7.84
C GLU A 18 -2.04 3.72 -7.40
N LEU A 19 -1.74 3.78 -6.11
CA LEU A 19 -0.88 4.82 -5.56
C LEU A 19 0.59 4.41 -5.53
N LEU A 20 0.86 3.16 -5.15
CA LEU A 20 2.25 2.71 -5.11
C LEU A 20 2.31 1.19 -5.21
N ARG A 21 3.46 0.71 -5.66
CA ARG A 21 3.80 -0.71 -5.66
C ARG A 21 5.16 -0.88 -5.03
N GLY A 22 5.31 -1.91 -4.21
CA GLY A 22 6.58 -2.18 -3.55
C GLY A 22 7.06 -3.58 -3.79
N TRP A 23 8.39 -3.72 -3.90
CA TRP A 23 9.02 -5.02 -4.09
C TRP A 23 10.26 -5.11 -3.21
N VAL A 24 10.52 -6.29 -2.73
CA VAL A 24 11.82 -6.56 -2.11
C VAL A 24 12.68 -7.29 -3.13
N VAL A 25 13.81 -6.69 -3.49
CA VAL A 25 14.74 -7.26 -4.46
C VAL A 25 16.06 -7.46 -3.74
N GLY A 26 16.37 -8.72 -3.42
CA GLY A 26 17.52 -8.99 -2.55
C GLY A 26 17.23 -8.43 -1.17
N GLU A 27 18.01 -7.45 -0.74
CA GLU A 27 17.83 -6.79 0.54
C GLU A 27 17.27 -5.38 0.38
N ASP A 28 16.93 -4.98 -0.82
CA ASP A 28 16.51 -3.61 -1.10
C ASP A 28 15.02 -3.53 -1.31
N LEU A 29 14.44 -2.43 -0.85
CA LEU A 29 13.05 -2.11 -1.11
C LEU A 29 12.98 -1.23 -2.36
N GLN A 30 12.22 -1.66 -3.33
CA GLN A 30 12.00 -0.93 -4.57
C GLN A 30 10.54 -0.52 -4.63
N VAL A 31 10.27 0.74 -4.95
CA VAL A 31 8.88 1.22 -5.03
C VAL A 31 8.65 2.02 -6.29
N SER A 32 7.45 1.90 -6.83
CA SER A 32 6.93 2.77 -7.88
C SER A 32 5.82 3.61 -7.27
N ILE A 33 5.86 4.91 -7.51
CA ILE A 33 4.95 5.84 -6.85
C ILE A 33 4.23 6.68 -7.89
N ALA A 34 2.91 6.80 -7.73
CA ALA A 34 2.11 7.66 -8.60
C ALA A 34 2.16 9.08 -8.05
N PHE A 35 3.22 9.82 -8.40
CA PHE A 35 3.46 11.14 -7.82
C PHE A 35 2.32 12.11 -8.06
N GLU A 36 1.67 12.01 -9.21
CA GLU A 36 0.63 12.97 -9.57
C GLU A 36 -0.67 12.78 -8.79
N ALA A 37 -0.80 11.68 -8.05
CA ALA A 37 -2.02 11.42 -7.29
C ALA A 37 -2.26 12.52 -6.25
N PHE A 38 -1.21 12.95 -5.57
CA PHE A 38 -1.31 13.98 -4.53
C PHE A 38 -0.36 15.14 -4.77
N GLY A 39 0.25 15.20 -5.95
CA GLY A 39 1.21 16.26 -6.25
C GLY A 39 2.35 16.24 -5.26
N GLY A 40 2.77 17.42 -4.83
CA GLY A 40 3.89 17.56 -3.92
C GLY A 40 3.52 17.59 -2.44
N HIS A 41 2.32 17.16 -2.10
CA HIS A 41 1.83 17.24 -0.72
C HIS A 41 2.34 16.06 0.10
N ILE A 42 3.52 16.20 0.66
CA ILE A 42 4.15 15.13 1.43
C ILE A 42 3.31 14.72 2.65
N GLU A 43 2.56 15.66 3.21
CA GLU A 43 1.74 15.37 4.38
C GLU A 43 0.63 14.36 4.05
N ILE A 44 0.10 14.40 2.82
CA ILE A 44 -0.92 13.44 2.41
C ILE A 44 -0.30 12.06 2.25
N TRP A 45 0.90 11.99 1.65
CA TRP A 45 1.61 10.73 1.54
C TRP A 45 1.94 10.14 2.91
N GLY A 46 2.35 11.00 3.86
CA GLY A 46 2.65 10.55 5.22
C GLY A 46 1.41 9.98 5.89
N GLN A 47 0.27 10.65 5.73
CA GLN A 47 -0.98 10.18 6.32
C GLN A 47 -1.39 8.83 5.71
N LEU A 48 -1.25 8.69 4.40
CA LEU A 48 -1.53 7.43 3.70
C LEU A 48 -0.68 6.29 4.26
N LEU A 49 0.61 6.55 4.44
CA LEU A 49 1.52 5.52 4.95
C LEU A 49 1.17 5.15 6.38
N ALA A 50 0.78 6.13 7.20
CA ALA A 50 0.37 5.85 8.58
C ALA A 50 -0.86 4.96 8.60
N GLU A 51 -1.84 5.23 7.74
CA GLU A 51 -3.03 4.39 7.66
C GLU A 51 -2.70 3.00 7.14
N THR A 52 -1.74 2.91 6.23
CA THR A 52 -1.31 1.61 5.71
C THR A 52 -0.70 0.77 6.82
N VAL A 53 0.10 1.36 7.68
CA VAL A 53 0.69 0.65 8.83
C VAL A 53 -0.43 0.10 9.73
N THR A 54 -1.47 0.90 9.96
CA THR A 54 -2.60 0.46 10.76
C THR A 54 -3.30 -0.75 10.13
N HIS A 55 -3.52 -0.68 8.82
CA HIS A 55 -4.14 -1.81 8.12
C HIS A 55 -3.29 -3.07 8.18
N ILE A 56 -1.98 -2.92 8.07
CA ILE A 56 -1.06 -4.05 8.16
C ILE A 56 -1.13 -4.66 9.56
N ALA A 57 -1.12 -3.82 10.59
CA ALA A 57 -1.18 -4.30 11.97
C ALA A 57 -2.47 -5.06 12.22
N ASP A 58 -3.60 -4.53 11.74
CA ASP A 58 -4.88 -5.20 11.89
C ASP A 58 -4.90 -6.53 11.17
N ALA A 59 -4.38 -6.57 9.95
CA ALA A 59 -4.35 -7.80 9.17
C ALA A 59 -3.48 -8.86 9.84
N LEU A 60 -2.32 -8.46 10.33
CA LEU A 60 -1.43 -9.39 11.02
C LEU A 60 -2.06 -9.92 12.31
N SER A 61 -2.78 -9.07 13.01
CA SER A 61 -3.46 -9.47 14.22
C SER A 61 -4.53 -10.53 13.92
N VAL A 62 -5.30 -10.32 12.85
CA VAL A 62 -6.32 -11.28 12.42
C VAL A 62 -5.69 -12.62 12.06
N GLU A 63 -4.50 -12.59 11.43
CA GLU A 63 -3.81 -13.80 11.03
C GLU A 63 -3.03 -14.46 12.17
N GLY A 64 -3.02 -13.83 13.35
CA GLY A 64 -2.33 -14.39 14.50
C GLY A 64 -0.86 -14.02 14.62
N TYR A 65 -0.38 -13.08 13.85
CA TYR A 65 1.03 -12.67 13.89
C TYR A 65 1.29 -11.49 14.83
N GLY A 66 0.24 -10.78 15.21
CA GLY A 66 0.41 -9.53 15.94
C GLY A 66 0.72 -9.68 17.41
N GLU A 67 0.51 -10.85 17.95
CA GLU A 67 0.73 -11.13 19.36
C GLU A 67 2.03 -11.88 19.55
N GLN A 68 2.95 -11.28 20.25
CA GLN A 68 4.25 -11.94 20.51
C GLN A 68 4.58 -11.98 21.97
#